data_17d12a3c274486800dbefc897227dd21
#
_entry.id   17d12a3c274486800dbefc897227dd21
#
_cell.length_a   1.000
_cell.length_b   1.000
_cell.length_c   1.000
_cell.angle_alpha   90.00
_cell.angle_beta   90.00
_cell.angle_gamma   90.00
#
_symmetry.space_group_name_H-M   'P 1'
#
loop_
_entity.id
_entity.type
_entity.pdbx_description
1 polymer ?
#
loop_
_entity_poly.entity_id
_entity_poly.type
_entity_poly.pdbx_seq_one_letter_code
_entity_poly.pdbx_strand_id
1 'polypeptide(L)'
;MKKITLLLLGATCALSAGAQIRLGDGQLSGSFETNSIYYVDDAKMTDVAGYAVPEDRFGSNNYLKLDYNYGRFSAGIQMEAYMPMLLGFNEIPDAFHGFKLASKYVQWQDENFGILVGDIYDQFGNGLIFRSYEDRALGFNNSLEGVRGTYNFGNYVQFKGLYGRPRLYMDYEDSWIRGADLSVSLADIFGLRDAMFTLEGSYVNRFQKIDEEKSLHQGVSDQVRPNLNMYSGRLNLDWKGITARFEYVTKGEDDLFSVGAKGNVAKGNVYLAELGYSHKGFSVLGSFRRLEHMATLLSIYGEGTGNLINYIPALTRQYTYLLTNLNPYQVNPDGELGGQVDVYYSLRNKSARYKYWNLHANFSTYYTLKENTQNNKANLLWRDINVDVERQWNRSLKTSLLLS
;
A
#
# COMPACT_ATOMS: atom_id res chain seq x y z
N MET A 1 0.30 -24.52 33.70
CA MET A 1 -0.30 -23.81 32.55
C MET A 1 -1.27 -22.67 32.94
N LYS A 2 -2.30 -22.90 33.79
CA LYS A 2 -3.25 -21.83 34.20
C LYS A 2 -2.62 -20.59 34.88
N LYS A 3 -1.51 -20.72 35.58
CA LYS A 3 -0.80 -19.62 36.26
C LYS A 3 0.01 -18.73 35.30
N ILE A 4 0.53 -19.30 34.22
CA ILE A 4 1.28 -18.55 33.19
C ILE A 4 0.33 -17.71 32.32
N THR A 5 -0.84 -18.26 31.98
CA THR A 5 -1.88 -17.55 31.23
C THR A 5 -2.43 -16.33 32.00
N LEU A 6 -2.60 -16.47 33.32
CA LEU A 6 -3.03 -15.35 34.17
C LEU A 6 -1.96 -14.27 34.33
N LEU A 7 -0.67 -14.65 34.34
CA LEU A 7 0.44 -13.70 34.39
C LEU A 7 0.59 -12.91 33.08
N LEU A 8 0.38 -13.55 31.93
CA LEU A 8 0.38 -12.89 30.62
C LEU A 8 -0.83 -11.93 30.46
N LEU A 9 -2.03 -12.33 30.90
CA LEU A 9 -3.20 -11.43 30.93
C LEU A 9 -3.00 -10.26 31.90
N GLY A 10 -2.41 -10.50 33.07
CA GLY A 10 -2.07 -9.46 34.03
C GLY A 10 -1.02 -8.47 33.52
N ALA A 11 -0.01 -8.97 32.78
CA ALA A 11 1.03 -8.15 32.17
C ALA A 11 0.47 -7.32 30.98
N THR A 12 -0.44 -7.85 30.18
CA THR A 12 -1.09 -7.10 29.09
C THR A 12 -2.01 -6.00 29.61
N CYS A 13 -2.75 -6.22 30.70
CA CYS A 13 -3.54 -5.17 31.35
C CYS A 13 -2.67 -4.09 32.00
N ALA A 14 -1.49 -4.44 32.53
CA ALA A 14 -0.55 -3.49 33.11
C ALA A 14 0.21 -2.66 32.05
N LEU A 15 0.49 -3.21 30.86
CA LEU A 15 1.14 -2.52 29.74
C LEU A 15 0.15 -1.57 29.01
N SER A 16 -1.13 -1.91 28.94
CA SER A 16 -2.14 -1.05 28.35
C SER A 16 -2.47 0.20 29.20
N ALA A 17 -2.15 0.19 30.51
CA ALA A 17 -2.32 1.34 31.41
C ALA A 17 -1.17 2.35 31.37
N GLY A 18 -0.03 2.03 30.71
CA GLY A 18 1.14 2.89 30.65
C GLY A 18 1.75 2.91 29.24
N ALA A 19 0.99 3.42 28.24
CA ALA A 19 1.43 3.45 26.83
C ALA A 19 2.72 4.27 26.60
N GLN A 20 3.16 5.07 27.59
CA GLN A 20 4.37 5.89 27.50
C GLN A 20 5.09 5.94 28.85
N ILE A 21 6.35 5.55 28.81
CA ILE A 21 7.24 5.56 29.99
C ILE A 21 8.39 6.53 29.71
N ARG A 22 8.66 7.43 30.64
CA ARG A 22 9.86 8.27 30.56
C ARG A 22 11.08 7.42 30.95
N LEU A 23 12.05 7.29 30.04
CA LEU A 23 13.28 6.56 30.24
C LEU A 23 14.47 7.53 30.07
N GLY A 24 15.05 7.97 31.18
CA GLY A 24 15.99 9.09 31.18
C GLY A 24 15.31 10.37 30.68
N ASP A 25 15.94 11.05 29.73
CA ASP A 25 15.37 12.24 29.06
C ASP A 25 14.51 11.90 27.82
N GLY A 26 14.43 10.63 27.47
CA GLY A 26 13.66 10.14 26.33
C GLY A 26 12.31 9.54 26.73
N GLN A 27 11.53 9.19 25.75
CA GLN A 27 10.21 8.61 25.86
C GLN A 27 10.15 7.26 25.18
N LEU A 28 9.84 6.20 25.95
CA LEU A 28 9.56 4.86 25.47
C LEU A 28 8.04 4.70 25.31
N SER A 29 7.60 4.31 24.14
CA SER A 29 6.21 3.92 23.86
C SER A 29 6.16 2.47 23.37
N GLY A 30 5.05 1.80 23.65
CA GLY A 30 4.86 0.42 23.23
C GLY A 30 3.41 0.13 22.90
N SER A 31 3.21 -0.81 21.98
CA SER A 31 1.89 -1.36 21.65
C SER A 31 1.98 -2.87 21.51
N PHE A 32 0.94 -3.55 21.97
CA PHE A 32 0.74 -4.97 21.72
C PHE A 32 -0.61 -5.16 21.07
N GLU A 33 -0.61 -5.89 19.96
CA GLU A 33 -1.81 -6.26 19.20
C GLU A 33 -1.84 -7.78 19.06
N THR A 34 -3.00 -8.37 19.27
CA THR A 34 -3.25 -9.79 19.02
C THR A 34 -4.55 -9.95 18.24
N ASN A 35 -4.47 -10.71 17.14
CA ASN A 35 -5.60 -11.17 16.38
C ASN A 35 -5.71 -12.68 16.58
N SER A 36 -6.76 -13.15 17.24
CA SER A 36 -6.93 -14.55 17.61
C SER A 36 -8.29 -15.06 17.15
N ILE A 37 -8.30 -16.26 16.57
CA ILE A 37 -9.51 -16.93 16.09
C ILE A 37 -9.55 -18.33 16.67
N TYR A 38 -10.73 -18.72 17.15
CA TYR A 38 -11.07 -20.11 17.43
C TYR A 38 -12.01 -20.64 16.35
N TYR A 39 -11.56 -21.68 15.65
CA TYR A 39 -12.28 -22.27 14.51
C TYR A 39 -13.27 -23.31 14.98
N VAL A 40 -14.50 -23.23 14.49
CA VAL A 40 -15.59 -24.16 14.77
C VAL A 40 -16.06 -24.77 13.46
N ASP A 41 -16.24 -26.11 13.45
CA ASP A 41 -16.82 -26.78 12.28
C ASP A 41 -18.28 -26.33 12.08
N ASP A 42 -18.63 -26.07 10.83
CA ASP A 42 -19.99 -25.93 10.41
C ASP A 42 -20.40 -27.16 9.56
N ALA A 43 -21.26 -28.00 10.10
CA ALA A 43 -21.73 -29.22 9.43
C ALA A 43 -22.41 -28.98 8.07
N LYS A 44 -22.85 -27.74 7.78
CA LYS A 44 -23.40 -27.34 6.49
C LYS A 44 -22.37 -26.93 5.46
N MET A 45 -21.13 -26.66 5.91
CA MET A 45 -20.03 -26.18 5.08
C MET A 45 -18.94 -27.23 4.85
N THR A 46 -19.03 -28.40 5.51
CA THR A 46 -17.99 -29.45 5.48
C THR A 46 -17.77 -30.07 4.09
N ASP A 47 -18.73 -29.98 3.19
CA ASP A 47 -18.66 -30.58 1.85
C ASP A 47 -18.10 -29.61 0.79
N VAL A 48 -17.76 -28.38 1.17
CA VAL A 48 -17.21 -27.38 0.26
C VAL A 48 -15.69 -27.49 0.25
N ALA A 49 -15.10 -27.91 -0.85
CA ALA A 49 -13.66 -28.00 -1.02
C ALA A 49 -12.96 -26.65 -0.66
N GLY A 50 -11.98 -26.69 0.23
CA GLY A 50 -11.22 -25.52 0.69
C GLY A 50 -11.70 -24.89 2.00
N TYR A 51 -12.75 -25.40 2.63
CA TYR A 51 -13.26 -24.92 3.94
C TYR A 51 -12.99 -25.90 5.09
N ALA A 52 -11.95 -26.70 4.98
CA ALA A 52 -11.51 -27.55 6.09
C ALA A 52 -11.05 -26.67 7.26
N VAL A 53 -11.61 -26.92 8.45
CA VAL A 53 -11.14 -26.26 9.67
C VAL A 53 -9.74 -26.80 10.00
N PRO A 54 -8.77 -25.94 10.35
CA PRO A 54 -7.42 -26.39 10.74
C PRO A 54 -7.45 -27.38 11.91
N GLU A 55 -6.49 -28.33 11.94
CA GLU A 55 -6.32 -29.24 13.08
C GLU A 55 -6.13 -28.46 14.39
N ASP A 56 -5.31 -27.39 14.33
CA ASP A 56 -5.20 -26.41 15.39
C ASP A 56 -6.42 -25.48 15.37
N ARG A 57 -7.37 -25.74 16.27
CA ARG A 57 -8.60 -24.97 16.40
C ARG A 57 -8.40 -23.51 16.82
N PHE A 58 -7.22 -23.13 17.26
CA PHE A 58 -6.88 -21.78 17.71
C PHE A 58 -5.69 -21.24 16.95
N GLY A 59 -5.89 -20.15 16.24
CA GLY A 59 -4.85 -19.39 15.57
C GLY A 59 -4.66 -18.02 16.21
N SER A 60 -3.41 -17.48 16.17
CA SER A 60 -3.10 -16.18 16.75
C SER A 60 -1.91 -15.51 16.06
N ASN A 61 -2.15 -14.31 15.53
CA ASN A 61 -1.13 -13.39 15.01
C ASN A 61 -0.89 -12.27 16.03
N ASN A 62 0.34 -12.15 16.50
CA ASN A 62 0.70 -11.25 17.61
C ASN A 62 1.81 -10.30 17.17
N TYR A 63 1.70 -9.03 17.57
CA TYR A 63 2.64 -7.96 17.24
C TYR A 63 2.97 -7.17 18.50
N LEU A 64 4.26 -7.07 18.83
CA LEU A 64 4.76 -6.20 19.89
C LEU A 64 5.68 -5.16 19.27
N LYS A 65 5.31 -3.88 19.40
CA LYS A 65 6.10 -2.75 18.92
C LYS A 65 6.58 -1.90 20.10
N LEU A 66 7.87 -1.55 20.11
CA LEU A 66 8.49 -0.64 21.06
C LEU A 66 9.22 0.46 20.30
N ASP A 67 8.94 1.72 20.62
CA ASP A 67 9.59 2.89 20.04
C ASP A 67 10.17 3.78 21.14
N TYR A 68 11.41 4.19 21.00
CA TYR A 68 12.10 5.14 21.87
C TYR A 68 12.45 6.41 21.12
N ASN A 69 12.12 7.57 21.71
CA ASN A 69 12.38 8.88 21.12
C ASN A 69 13.16 9.75 22.10
N TYR A 70 14.24 10.37 21.62
CA TYR A 70 15.08 11.30 22.36
C TYR A 70 15.61 12.42 21.47
N GLY A 71 15.04 13.62 21.62
CA GLY A 71 15.42 14.78 20.80
C GLY A 71 15.24 14.49 19.31
N ARG A 72 16.34 14.46 18.55
CA ARG A 72 16.38 14.15 17.12
C ARG A 72 16.53 12.66 16.82
N PHE A 73 16.74 11.84 17.83
CA PHE A 73 16.88 10.39 17.69
C PHE A 73 15.56 9.68 17.92
N SER A 74 15.29 8.67 17.11
CA SER A 74 14.30 7.65 17.36
C SER A 74 14.87 6.27 17.05
N ALA A 75 14.42 5.26 17.79
CA ALA A 75 14.76 3.87 17.55
C ALA A 75 13.53 3.00 17.86
N GLY A 76 13.33 1.94 17.11
CA GLY A 76 12.20 1.05 17.33
C GLY A 76 12.51 -0.38 16.95
N ILE A 77 11.73 -1.27 17.55
CA ILE A 77 11.70 -2.69 17.22
C ILE A 77 10.26 -3.17 17.12
N GLN A 78 10.00 -4.11 16.23
CA GLN A 78 8.75 -4.86 16.15
C GLN A 78 9.04 -6.35 16.18
N MET A 79 8.35 -7.05 17.05
CA MET A 79 8.40 -8.50 17.19
C MET A 79 7.07 -9.07 16.73
N GLU A 80 7.12 -10.15 15.96
CA GLU A 80 5.94 -10.87 15.48
C GLU A 80 5.97 -12.32 15.96
N ALA A 81 4.79 -12.86 16.31
CA ALA A 81 4.63 -14.23 16.71
C ALA A 81 3.32 -14.83 16.16
N TYR A 82 3.45 -15.94 15.46
CA TYR A 82 2.34 -16.68 14.85
C TYR A 82 2.17 -18.02 15.56
N MET A 83 1.00 -18.25 16.19
CA MET A 83 0.84 -19.35 17.17
C MET A 83 -0.51 -20.07 17.09
N PRO A 84 -0.73 -20.93 16.08
CA PRO A 84 -0.31 -20.87 14.70
C PRO A 84 -0.90 -19.67 13.97
N MET A 85 -0.46 -19.43 12.74
CA MET A 85 -0.94 -18.34 11.90
C MET A 85 -2.42 -18.50 11.57
N LEU A 86 -3.13 -17.36 11.43
CA LEU A 86 -4.54 -17.34 11.06
C LEU A 86 -4.75 -17.86 9.64
N LEU A 87 -5.82 -18.64 9.45
CA LEU A 87 -6.24 -19.17 8.14
C LEU A 87 -6.51 -18.04 7.16
N GLY A 88 -6.07 -18.19 5.92
CA GLY A 88 -6.23 -17.20 4.86
C GLY A 88 -5.28 -16.00 4.94
N PHE A 89 -4.38 -15.99 5.94
CA PHE A 89 -3.40 -14.91 6.12
C PHE A 89 -2.22 -15.04 5.16
N ASN A 90 -1.86 -16.25 4.74
CA ASN A 90 -0.80 -16.53 3.78
C ASN A 90 -1.00 -17.89 3.12
N GLU A 91 -0.61 -17.98 1.84
CA GLU A 91 -0.65 -19.23 1.06
C GLU A 91 0.56 -20.15 1.35
N ILE A 92 1.59 -19.65 2.05
CA ILE A 92 2.81 -20.38 2.37
C ILE A 92 2.97 -20.50 3.90
N PRO A 93 2.29 -21.47 4.55
CA PRO A 93 2.26 -21.59 6.02
C PRO A 93 3.65 -21.68 6.65
N ASP A 94 4.59 -22.38 6.00
CA ASP A 94 5.94 -22.61 6.51
C ASP A 94 6.80 -21.31 6.58
N ALA A 95 6.41 -20.26 5.89
CA ALA A 95 7.12 -18.98 5.89
C ALA A 95 6.84 -18.13 7.15
N PHE A 96 5.80 -18.48 7.92
CA PHE A 96 5.38 -17.78 9.14
C PHE A 96 5.32 -18.69 10.34
N HIS A 97 6.49 -19.06 10.86
CA HIS A 97 6.58 -19.90 12.06
C HIS A 97 7.16 -19.15 13.25
N GLY A 98 6.49 -19.33 14.41
CA GLY A 98 7.02 -18.99 15.70
C GLY A 98 7.13 -17.49 15.95
N PHE A 99 8.27 -17.08 16.50
CA PHE A 99 8.55 -15.73 16.98
C PHE A 99 9.80 -15.17 16.31
N LYS A 100 9.74 -13.95 15.77
CA LYS A 100 10.88 -13.29 15.13
C LYS A 100 10.87 -11.76 15.38
N LEU A 101 12.06 -11.17 15.39
CA LEU A 101 12.23 -9.73 15.30
C LEU A 101 11.93 -9.31 13.84
N ALA A 102 10.77 -8.72 13.65
CA ALA A 102 10.24 -8.44 12.33
C ALA A 102 10.76 -7.14 11.74
N SER A 103 10.90 -6.08 12.54
CA SER A 103 11.55 -4.85 12.12
C SER A 103 12.36 -4.21 13.24
N LYS A 104 13.37 -3.44 12.84
CA LYS A 104 14.25 -2.66 13.69
C LYS A 104 14.74 -1.45 12.97
N TYR A 105 14.80 -0.31 13.64
CA TYR A 105 15.36 0.90 13.03
C TYR A 105 15.99 1.82 14.06
N VAL A 106 16.92 2.62 13.57
CA VAL A 106 17.47 3.80 14.25
C VAL A 106 17.41 4.95 13.26
N GLN A 107 16.91 6.09 13.71
CA GLN A 107 16.77 7.28 12.88
C GLN A 107 17.32 8.50 13.62
N TRP A 108 18.01 9.35 12.89
CA TRP A 108 18.30 10.72 13.28
C TRP A 108 17.65 11.66 12.28
N GLN A 109 16.94 12.69 12.78
CA GLN A 109 16.19 13.63 11.94
C GLN A 109 16.25 15.02 12.52
N ASP A 110 16.67 16.00 11.70
CA ASP A 110 16.45 17.40 11.99
C ASP A 110 15.63 18.08 10.88
N GLU A 111 15.62 19.42 10.84
CA GLU A 111 14.81 20.21 9.89
C GLU A 111 15.20 19.92 8.43
N ASN A 112 16.48 19.79 8.14
CA ASN A 112 16.99 19.69 6.77
C ASN A 112 17.48 18.29 6.40
N PHE A 113 18.02 17.52 7.37
CA PHE A 113 18.64 16.24 7.10
C PHE A 113 18.04 15.14 7.95
N GLY A 114 17.85 13.98 7.34
CA GLY A 114 17.43 12.75 8.02
C GLY A 114 18.21 11.55 7.52
N ILE A 115 18.53 10.64 8.43
CA ILE A 115 19.07 9.32 8.11
C ILE A 115 18.36 8.27 8.94
N LEU A 116 17.95 7.18 8.30
CA LEU A 116 17.39 5.99 8.92
C LEU A 116 18.19 4.78 8.49
N VAL A 117 18.54 3.93 9.47
CA VAL A 117 19.21 2.65 9.26
C VAL A 117 18.35 1.56 9.89
N GLY A 118 18.12 0.48 9.16
CA GLY A 118 17.25 -0.63 9.56
C GLY A 118 16.11 -0.83 8.58
N ASP A 119 14.94 -1.19 9.07
CA ASP A 119 13.77 -1.45 8.24
C ASP A 119 13.08 -0.15 7.80
N ILE A 120 13.02 0.04 6.48
CA ILE A 120 12.51 1.23 5.81
C ILE A 120 11.12 0.94 5.27
N TYR A 121 10.15 1.78 5.63
CA TYR A 121 8.85 1.88 4.99
C TYR A 121 8.79 3.23 4.29
N ASP A 122 8.63 3.23 2.97
CA ASP A 122 8.63 4.44 2.17
C ASP A 122 7.86 4.27 0.86
N GLN A 123 7.53 5.39 0.23
CA GLN A 123 6.83 5.42 -1.05
C GLN A 123 7.33 6.60 -1.88
N PHE A 124 7.45 6.40 -3.21
CA PHE A 124 7.73 7.46 -4.17
C PHE A 124 6.46 7.76 -4.97
N GLY A 125 6.05 9.04 -4.95
CA GLY A 125 4.83 9.50 -5.60
C GLY A 125 3.58 8.71 -5.15
N ASN A 126 2.78 8.28 -6.11
CA ASN A 126 1.57 7.48 -5.85
C ASN A 126 1.88 5.97 -5.58
N GLY A 127 3.15 5.60 -5.45
CA GLY A 127 3.55 4.21 -5.27
C GLY A 127 3.67 3.39 -6.55
N LEU A 128 3.38 3.97 -7.69
CA LEU A 128 3.42 3.27 -8.99
C LEU A 128 4.81 2.80 -9.39
N ILE A 129 5.86 3.45 -8.89
CA ILE A 129 7.26 3.04 -9.09
C ILE A 129 7.83 2.28 -7.90
N PHE A 130 7.47 2.69 -6.66
CA PHE A 130 7.97 2.09 -5.43
C PHE A 130 7.03 2.35 -4.25
N ARG A 131 6.72 1.29 -3.51
CA ARG A 131 6.06 1.34 -2.21
C ARG A 131 6.49 0.18 -1.33
N SER A 132 6.97 0.50 -0.14
CA SER A 132 7.29 -0.43 0.93
C SER A 132 6.38 -0.13 2.13
N TYR A 133 5.59 -1.12 2.58
CA TYR A 133 4.55 -0.93 3.59
C TYR A 133 4.27 -2.20 4.38
N GLU A 134 3.55 -2.04 5.48
CA GLU A 134 2.98 -3.13 6.26
C GLU A 134 1.46 -3.07 6.19
N ASP A 135 0.81 -4.20 5.93
CA ASP A 135 -0.62 -4.40 6.06
C ASP A 135 -0.87 -5.69 6.84
N ARG A 136 -1.14 -5.55 8.14
CA ARG A 136 -1.33 -6.68 9.04
C ARG A 136 -2.60 -7.47 8.77
N ALA A 137 -3.62 -6.84 8.16
CA ALA A 137 -4.85 -7.53 7.81
C ALA A 137 -4.67 -8.50 6.65
N LEU A 138 -3.75 -8.18 5.74
CA LEU A 138 -3.41 -9.02 4.58
C LEU A 138 -2.13 -9.83 4.77
N GLY A 139 -1.40 -9.63 5.86
CA GLY A 139 -0.11 -10.29 6.10
C GLY A 139 1.04 -9.76 5.27
N PHE A 140 0.92 -8.58 4.69
CA PHE A 140 1.96 -7.98 3.87
C PHE A 140 2.91 -7.13 4.70
N ASN A 141 4.20 -7.39 4.54
CA ASN A 141 5.26 -6.54 5.07
C ASN A 141 6.48 -6.67 4.16
N ASN A 142 6.66 -5.69 3.28
CA ASN A 142 7.74 -5.62 2.31
C ASN A 142 8.73 -4.47 2.63
N SER A 143 9.04 -4.26 3.91
CA SER A 143 10.09 -3.32 4.35
C SER A 143 11.42 -3.59 3.65
N LEU A 144 12.27 -2.56 3.55
CA LEU A 144 13.63 -2.72 3.08
C LEU A 144 14.59 -2.63 4.26
N GLU A 145 15.36 -3.67 4.54
CA GLU A 145 16.48 -3.60 5.48
C GLU A 145 17.66 -2.87 4.83
N GLY A 146 17.96 -1.65 5.30
CA GLY A 146 18.98 -0.86 4.65
C GLY A 146 19.18 0.54 5.24
N VAL A 147 19.41 1.50 4.36
CA VAL A 147 19.63 2.91 4.72
C VAL A 147 18.77 3.82 3.85
N ARG A 148 18.17 4.85 4.48
CA ARG A 148 17.46 5.94 3.81
C ARG A 148 18.02 7.27 4.28
N GLY A 149 18.35 8.15 3.33
CA GLY A 149 18.72 9.53 3.58
C GLY A 149 17.69 10.49 2.99
N THR A 150 17.42 11.60 3.69
CA THR A 150 16.58 12.69 3.21
C THR A 150 17.31 14.02 3.38
N TYR A 151 17.12 14.94 2.42
CA TYR A 151 17.67 16.28 2.52
C TYR A 151 16.73 17.33 1.93
N ASN A 152 16.49 18.41 2.70
CA ASN A 152 15.65 19.53 2.29
C ASN A 152 16.53 20.76 2.06
N PHE A 153 16.52 21.28 0.82
CA PHE A 153 17.16 22.54 0.45
C PHE A 153 16.16 23.69 0.65
N GLY A 154 15.96 24.09 1.89
CA GLY A 154 14.89 24.99 2.29
C GLY A 154 13.51 24.42 1.92
N ASN A 155 12.62 25.28 1.42
CA ASN A 155 11.29 24.86 0.93
C ASN A 155 11.28 24.51 -0.56
N TYR A 156 12.43 24.64 -1.25
CA TYR A 156 12.48 24.60 -2.71
C TYR A 156 12.68 23.19 -3.27
N VAL A 157 13.56 22.41 -2.63
CA VAL A 157 13.93 21.10 -3.15
C VAL A 157 13.99 20.09 -2.00
N GLN A 158 13.40 18.94 -2.22
CA GLN A 158 13.44 17.81 -1.32
C GLN A 158 14.04 16.61 -2.05
N PHE A 159 15.06 16.01 -1.46
CA PHE A 159 15.72 14.82 -1.97
C PHE A 159 15.57 13.67 -0.98
N LYS A 160 15.32 12.47 -1.49
CA LYS A 160 15.29 11.21 -0.75
C LYS A 160 16.08 10.16 -1.52
N GLY A 161 16.93 9.43 -0.81
CA GLY A 161 17.64 8.26 -1.35
C GLY A 161 17.51 7.07 -0.43
N LEU A 162 17.41 5.87 -0.98
CA LEU A 162 17.35 4.62 -0.21
C LEU A 162 18.13 3.50 -0.90
N TYR A 163 18.60 2.56 -0.06
CA TYR A 163 19.26 1.32 -0.47
C TYR A 163 18.99 0.23 0.55
N GLY A 164 18.49 -0.93 0.12
CA GLY A 164 18.20 -2.01 1.04
C GLY A 164 17.79 -3.30 0.36
N ARG A 165 17.67 -4.37 1.16
CA ARG A 165 17.13 -5.67 0.77
C ARG A 165 15.66 -5.75 1.18
N PRO A 166 14.76 -6.19 0.29
CA PRO A 166 13.36 -6.34 0.66
C PRO A 166 13.14 -7.52 1.61
N ARG A 167 12.27 -7.32 2.57
CA ARG A 167 11.74 -8.39 3.41
C ARG A 167 10.80 -9.28 2.60
N LEU A 168 10.94 -10.59 2.80
CA LEU A 168 10.01 -11.61 2.36
C LEU A 168 9.57 -12.44 3.56
N TYR A 169 8.30 -12.30 3.99
CA TYR A 169 7.75 -12.97 5.17
C TYR A 169 8.60 -12.71 6.42
N MET A 170 9.23 -13.75 6.98
CA MET A 170 10.08 -13.68 8.17
C MET A 170 11.59 -13.59 7.82
N ASP A 171 11.95 -13.42 6.55
CA ASP A 171 13.33 -13.34 6.07
C ASP A 171 13.51 -12.19 5.04
N TYR A 172 14.67 -12.10 4.41
CA TYR A 172 15.00 -11.10 3.40
C TYR A 172 15.37 -11.75 2.08
N GLU A 173 14.97 -11.12 0.98
CA GLU A 173 15.32 -11.54 -0.37
C GLU A 173 16.80 -11.26 -0.70
N ASP A 174 17.33 -12.00 -1.69
CA ASP A 174 18.68 -11.77 -2.22
C ASP A 174 18.74 -10.61 -3.23
N SER A 175 17.64 -9.92 -3.45
CA SER A 175 17.59 -8.74 -4.30
C SER A 175 17.97 -7.47 -3.53
N TRP A 176 18.44 -6.45 -4.26
CA TRP A 176 18.77 -5.15 -3.73
C TRP A 176 17.98 -4.06 -4.44
N ILE A 177 17.32 -3.22 -3.66
CA ILE A 177 16.56 -2.08 -4.15
C ILE A 177 17.34 -0.80 -3.89
N ARG A 178 17.47 0.02 -4.94
CA ARG A 178 18.07 1.36 -4.89
C ARG A 178 17.03 2.34 -5.35
N GLY A 179 16.84 3.43 -4.62
CA GLY A 179 15.84 4.42 -4.97
C GLY A 179 16.35 5.84 -4.74
N ALA A 180 15.95 6.76 -5.61
CA ALA A 180 16.11 8.19 -5.44
C ALA A 180 14.81 8.89 -5.85
N ASP A 181 14.41 9.89 -5.08
CA ASP A 181 13.21 10.70 -5.31
C ASP A 181 13.56 12.17 -5.09
N LEU A 182 13.20 13.03 -6.05
CA LEU A 182 13.44 14.45 -6.04
C LEU A 182 12.11 15.18 -6.23
N SER A 183 11.82 16.15 -5.37
CA SER A 183 10.67 17.05 -5.48
C SER A 183 11.16 18.50 -5.51
N VAL A 184 10.64 19.26 -6.46
CA VAL A 184 10.98 20.69 -6.65
C VAL A 184 9.68 21.49 -6.54
N SER A 185 9.62 22.42 -5.56
CA SER A 185 8.50 23.34 -5.40
C SER A 185 8.65 24.51 -6.36
N LEU A 186 7.99 24.44 -7.50
CA LEU A 186 7.95 25.54 -8.46
C LEU A 186 7.16 26.72 -7.91
N ALA A 187 6.15 26.48 -7.05
CA ALA A 187 5.40 27.54 -6.39
C ALA A 187 6.29 28.43 -5.52
N ASP A 188 7.18 27.83 -4.72
CA ASP A 188 8.11 28.57 -3.87
C ASP A 188 9.17 29.31 -4.71
N ILE A 189 9.70 28.65 -5.75
CA ILE A 189 10.69 29.26 -6.66
C ILE A 189 10.10 30.51 -7.37
N PHE A 190 8.85 30.42 -7.82
CA PHE A 190 8.18 31.52 -8.54
C PHE A 190 7.42 32.48 -7.61
N GLY A 191 7.42 32.23 -6.30
CA GLY A 191 6.72 33.06 -5.30
C GLY A 191 5.20 33.02 -5.40
N LEU A 192 4.61 31.89 -5.83
CA LEU A 192 3.17 31.68 -5.95
C LEU A 192 2.55 31.39 -4.60
N ARG A 193 2.01 32.39 -3.90
CA ARG A 193 1.54 32.26 -2.51
C ARG A 193 0.26 31.44 -2.33
N ASP A 194 -0.58 31.38 -3.38
CA ASP A 194 -1.91 30.74 -3.32
C ASP A 194 -1.97 29.41 -4.09
N ALA A 195 -0.81 28.87 -4.49
CA ALA A 195 -0.71 27.64 -5.24
C ALA A 195 0.33 26.70 -4.63
N MET A 196 0.06 25.40 -4.68
CA MET A 196 1.09 24.37 -4.61
C MET A 196 1.34 23.90 -6.05
N PHE A 197 2.59 23.99 -6.50
CA PHE A 197 3.00 23.55 -7.82
C PHE A 197 4.35 22.87 -7.72
N THR A 198 4.38 21.54 -7.90
CA THR A 198 5.59 20.73 -7.77
C THR A 198 5.88 19.95 -9.04
N LEU A 199 7.16 19.84 -9.35
CA LEU A 199 7.72 18.93 -10.34
C LEU A 199 8.57 17.90 -9.61
N GLU A 200 8.33 16.61 -9.88
CA GLU A 200 9.00 15.54 -9.17
C GLU A 200 9.53 14.47 -10.13
N GLY A 201 10.57 13.78 -9.71
CA GLY A 201 11.16 12.68 -10.46
C GLY A 201 11.69 11.60 -9.54
N SER A 202 11.52 10.35 -9.94
CA SER A 202 12.05 9.20 -9.19
C SER A 202 12.79 8.23 -10.09
N TYR A 203 13.77 7.58 -9.48
CA TYR A 203 14.49 6.44 -10.05
C TYR A 203 14.48 5.30 -9.06
N VAL A 204 14.20 4.08 -9.54
CA VAL A 204 14.29 2.84 -8.76
C VAL A 204 14.98 1.78 -9.58
N ASN A 205 15.91 1.08 -8.94
CA ASN A 205 16.61 -0.06 -9.53
C ASN A 205 16.44 -1.29 -8.62
N ARG A 206 16.04 -2.42 -9.21
CA ARG A 206 16.17 -3.74 -8.60
C ARG A 206 17.39 -4.43 -9.18
N PHE A 207 18.32 -4.86 -8.32
CA PHE A 207 19.45 -5.68 -8.68
C PHE A 207 19.34 -7.05 -8.02
N GLN A 208 19.47 -8.12 -8.82
CA GLN A 208 19.55 -9.48 -8.32
C GLN A 208 20.43 -10.32 -9.25
N LYS A 209 21.33 -11.13 -8.70
CA LYS A 209 22.08 -12.10 -9.48
C LYS A 209 21.14 -13.14 -10.06
N ILE A 210 21.35 -13.49 -11.32
CA ILE A 210 20.64 -14.60 -11.94
C ILE A 210 21.28 -15.90 -11.45
N ASP A 211 20.43 -16.79 -10.96
CA ASP A 211 20.76 -18.17 -10.62
C ASP A 211 20.16 -19.05 -11.72
N GLU A 212 21.01 -19.70 -12.51
CA GLU A 212 20.58 -20.49 -13.68
C GLU A 212 19.71 -21.69 -13.28
N GLU A 213 20.01 -22.34 -12.17
CA GLU A 213 19.26 -23.50 -11.69
C GLU A 213 17.86 -23.09 -11.20
N LYS A 214 17.77 -22.04 -10.36
CA LYS A 214 16.50 -21.47 -9.93
C LYS A 214 15.67 -20.96 -11.12
N SER A 215 16.31 -20.28 -12.08
CA SER A 215 15.64 -19.75 -13.27
C SER A 215 15.00 -20.86 -14.10
N LEU A 216 15.70 -21.96 -14.28
CA LEU A 216 15.18 -23.12 -15.00
C LEU A 216 13.98 -23.76 -14.26
N HIS A 217 14.09 -23.94 -12.94
CA HIS A 217 13.02 -24.53 -12.13
C HIS A 217 11.76 -23.67 -12.06
N GLN A 218 11.92 -22.35 -12.02
CA GLN A 218 10.79 -21.41 -11.89
C GLN A 218 10.30 -20.83 -13.21
N GLY A 219 10.89 -21.25 -14.35
CA GLY A 219 10.48 -20.78 -15.66
C GLY A 219 10.78 -19.30 -15.93
N VAL A 220 11.78 -18.72 -15.25
CA VAL A 220 12.23 -17.35 -15.49
C VAL A 220 12.90 -17.26 -16.87
N SER A 221 12.57 -16.21 -17.63
CA SER A 221 13.14 -16.02 -18.97
C SER A 221 14.66 -15.78 -18.93
N ASP A 222 15.38 -16.34 -19.89
CA ASP A 222 16.80 -16.06 -20.14
C ASP A 222 17.07 -14.61 -20.59
N GLN A 223 16.04 -13.89 -21.00
CA GLN A 223 16.09 -12.48 -21.37
C GLN A 223 16.05 -11.52 -20.14
N VAL A 224 15.65 -12.01 -18.98
CA VAL A 224 15.66 -11.21 -17.74
C VAL A 224 17.10 -10.79 -17.42
N ARG A 225 17.26 -9.56 -16.99
CA ARG A 225 18.57 -8.98 -16.64
C ARG A 225 18.72 -8.81 -15.14
N PRO A 226 19.94 -8.88 -14.59
CA PRO A 226 20.19 -8.64 -13.16
C PRO A 226 19.71 -7.28 -12.67
N ASN A 227 19.72 -6.26 -13.54
CA ASN A 227 19.31 -4.90 -13.24
C ASN A 227 18.00 -4.56 -13.94
N LEU A 228 16.98 -4.22 -13.17
CA LEU A 228 15.76 -3.61 -13.65
C LEU A 228 15.74 -2.15 -13.26
N ASN A 229 15.64 -1.25 -14.24
CA ASN A 229 15.56 0.20 -14.00
C ASN A 229 14.14 0.69 -14.26
N MET A 230 13.66 1.56 -13.37
CA MET A 230 12.37 2.23 -13.45
C MET A 230 12.54 3.73 -13.23
N TYR A 231 11.72 4.52 -13.91
CA TYR A 231 11.75 5.99 -13.85
C TYR A 231 10.34 6.53 -13.72
N SER A 232 10.15 7.58 -12.92
CA SER A 232 8.88 8.30 -12.80
C SER A 232 9.10 9.80 -12.96
N GLY A 233 8.14 10.47 -13.60
CA GLY A 233 8.02 11.92 -13.63
C GLY A 233 6.61 12.32 -13.22
N ARG A 234 6.49 13.33 -12.33
CA ARG A 234 5.23 13.77 -11.76
C ARG A 234 5.10 15.29 -11.81
N LEU A 235 3.85 15.73 -11.98
CA LEU A 235 3.47 17.14 -11.89
C LEU A 235 2.23 17.23 -11.00
N ASN A 236 2.28 18.10 -9.97
CA ASN A 236 1.16 18.33 -9.07
C ASN A 236 0.86 19.82 -8.99
N LEU A 237 -0.42 20.16 -9.13
CA LEU A 237 -0.95 21.52 -9.01
C LEU A 237 -2.17 21.51 -8.10
N ASP A 238 -2.17 22.35 -7.06
CA ASP A 238 -3.35 22.74 -6.31
C ASP A 238 -3.46 24.28 -6.33
N TRP A 239 -4.54 24.79 -6.92
CA TRP A 239 -4.75 26.23 -7.06
C TRP A 239 -6.22 26.60 -7.05
N LYS A 240 -6.64 27.39 -6.07
CA LYS A 240 -8.01 27.96 -5.96
C LYS A 240 -9.13 26.92 -6.14
N GLY A 241 -8.94 25.73 -5.55
CA GLY A 241 -9.90 24.63 -5.61
C GLY A 241 -9.77 23.73 -6.84
N ILE A 242 -8.85 24.02 -7.75
CA ILE A 242 -8.46 23.12 -8.84
C ILE A 242 -7.30 22.27 -8.34
N THR A 243 -7.40 20.96 -8.53
CA THR A 243 -6.34 19.98 -8.30
C THR A 243 -6.03 19.30 -9.62
N ALA A 244 -4.77 19.28 -10.03
CA ALA A 244 -4.32 18.51 -11.19
C ALA A 244 -3.07 17.73 -10.82
N ARG A 245 -3.08 16.42 -11.09
CA ARG A 245 -1.96 15.51 -10.85
C ARG A 245 -1.73 14.67 -12.08
N PHE A 246 -0.47 14.51 -12.42
CA PHE A 246 -0.05 13.65 -13.52
C PHE A 246 1.19 12.87 -13.08
N GLU A 247 1.19 11.57 -13.36
CA GLU A 247 2.35 10.71 -13.17
C GLU A 247 2.55 9.82 -14.39
N TYR A 248 3.77 9.76 -14.87
CA TYR A 248 4.23 8.81 -15.86
C TYR A 248 5.33 7.96 -15.26
N VAL A 249 5.19 6.62 -15.35
CA VAL A 249 6.23 5.68 -14.93
C VAL A 249 6.56 4.76 -16.09
N THR A 250 7.84 4.42 -16.24
CA THR A 250 8.31 3.41 -17.19
C THR A 250 9.28 2.46 -16.51
N LYS A 251 9.23 1.18 -16.90
CA LYS A 251 10.17 0.15 -16.46
C LYS A 251 10.83 -0.54 -17.65
N GLY A 252 12.07 -1.02 -17.42
CA GLY A 252 12.79 -1.89 -18.36
C GLY A 252 12.10 -3.24 -18.56
N GLU A 253 12.72 -4.09 -19.35
CA GLU A 253 12.26 -5.46 -19.59
C GLU A 253 12.38 -6.30 -18.32
N ASP A 254 11.30 -7.00 -17.98
CA ASP A 254 11.18 -7.91 -16.84
C ASP A 254 10.17 -9.03 -17.16
N ASP A 255 10.23 -10.14 -16.43
CA ASP A 255 9.22 -11.20 -16.57
C ASP A 255 7.81 -10.66 -16.28
N LEU A 256 6.84 -11.17 -17.04
CA LEU A 256 5.44 -10.84 -16.82
C LEU A 256 4.95 -11.46 -15.49
N PHE A 257 4.22 -10.67 -14.74
CA PHE A 257 3.69 -11.08 -13.44
C PHE A 257 2.53 -12.09 -13.53
N SER A 258 1.80 -12.12 -14.64
CA SER A 258 0.61 -12.95 -14.81
C SER A 258 0.91 -14.43 -14.68
N VAL A 259 -0.01 -15.13 -14.02
CA VAL A 259 0.04 -16.61 -13.90
C VAL A 259 0.08 -17.24 -15.28
N GLY A 260 1.11 -18.06 -15.53
CA GLY A 260 1.35 -18.72 -16.82
C GLY A 260 2.04 -17.87 -17.88
N ALA A 261 2.39 -16.61 -17.57
CA ALA A 261 3.14 -15.74 -18.49
C ALA A 261 4.64 -15.65 -18.16
N LYS A 262 5.11 -16.31 -17.08
CA LYS A 262 6.56 -16.44 -16.81
C LYS A 262 7.30 -16.98 -18.03
N GLY A 263 8.51 -16.46 -18.25
CA GLY A 263 9.29 -16.77 -19.44
C GLY A 263 9.10 -15.78 -20.59
N ASN A 264 8.16 -14.84 -20.46
CA ASN A 264 7.95 -13.74 -21.40
C ASN A 264 8.33 -12.42 -20.76
N VAL A 265 9.22 -11.67 -21.38
CA VAL A 265 9.65 -10.37 -20.90
C VAL A 265 8.94 -9.24 -21.64
N ALA A 266 8.62 -8.18 -20.91
CA ALA A 266 8.06 -6.95 -21.48
C ALA A 266 8.55 -5.70 -20.74
N LYS A 267 8.58 -4.59 -21.47
CA LYS A 267 8.68 -3.25 -20.85
C LYS A 267 7.33 -2.85 -20.29
N GLY A 268 7.33 -2.08 -19.19
CA GLY A 268 6.11 -1.57 -18.61
C GLY A 268 6.02 -0.06 -18.66
N ASN A 269 4.79 0.44 -18.68
CA ASN A 269 4.51 1.85 -18.54
C ASN A 269 3.14 2.10 -17.89
N VAL A 270 3.02 3.24 -17.19
CA VAL A 270 1.74 3.70 -16.66
C VAL A 270 1.63 5.22 -16.80
N TYR A 271 0.46 5.65 -17.22
CA TYR A 271 0.01 7.04 -17.21
C TYR A 271 -1.12 7.14 -16.19
N LEU A 272 -0.98 8.01 -15.22
CA LEU A 272 -2.01 8.37 -14.26
C LEU A 272 -2.27 9.87 -14.39
N ALA A 273 -3.54 10.25 -14.52
CA ALA A 273 -3.96 11.65 -14.53
C ALA A 273 -5.18 11.82 -13.61
N GLU A 274 -5.16 12.84 -12.78
CA GLU A 274 -6.27 13.22 -11.92
C GLU A 274 -6.55 14.71 -12.09
N LEU A 275 -7.83 15.06 -12.25
CA LEU A 275 -8.29 16.44 -12.33
C LEU A 275 -9.48 16.63 -11.39
N GLY A 276 -9.33 17.52 -10.43
CA GLY A 276 -10.34 17.84 -9.43
C GLY A 276 -10.73 19.31 -9.42
N TYR A 277 -11.96 19.55 -9.00
CA TYR A 277 -12.45 20.88 -8.66
C TYR A 277 -13.30 20.82 -7.40
N SER A 278 -13.06 21.73 -6.47
CA SER A 278 -13.81 21.84 -5.22
C SER A 278 -14.18 23.28 -4.91
N HIS A 279 -15.46 23.54 -4.66
CA HIS A 279 -15.95 24.84 -4.26
C HIS A 279 -17.25 24.73 -3.45
N LYS A 280 -17.31 25.37 -2.26
CA LYS A 280 -18.51 25.59 -1.44
C LYS A 280 -19.51 24.43 -1.36
N GLY A 281 -19.02 23.23 -1.01
CA GLY A 281 -19.86 22.04 -0.83
C GLY A 281 -20.07 21.22 -2.10
N PHE A 282 -19.51 21.62 -3.22
CA PHE A 282 -19.41 20.83 -4.44
C PHE A 282 -17.98 20.39 -4.67
N SER A 283 -17.78 19.13 -5.08
CA SER A 283 -16.50 18.66 -5.58
C SER A 283 -16.71 17.62 -6.69
N VAL A 284 -15.82 17.65 -7.66
CA VAL A 284 -15.71 16.63 -8.71
C VAL A 284 -14.25 16.23 -8.84
N LEU A 285 -14.00 14.92 -8.95
CA LEU A 285 -12.68 14.35 -9.20
C LEU A 285 -12.80 13.35 -10.36
N GLY A 286 -12.04 13.55 -11.40
CA GLY A 286 -11.83 12.57 -12.47
C GLY A 286 -10.45 11.96 -12.37
N SER A 287 -10.34 10.64 -12.44
CA SER A 287 -9.07 9.91 -12.50
C SER A 287 -9.05 9.04 -13.75
N PHE A 288 -7.92 9.02 -14.42
CA PHE A 288 -7.67 8.23 -15.63
C PHE A 288 -6.37 7.46 -15.48
N ARG A 289 -6.36 6.19 -15.90
CA ARG A 289 -5.14 5.37 -15.93
C ARG A 289 -5.07 4.53 -17.22
N ARG A 290 -3.89 4.52 -17.84
CA ARG A 290 -3.45 3.50 -18.78
C ARG A 290 -2.25 2.78 -18.16
N LEU A 291 -2.35 1.50 -18.02
CA LEU A 291 -1.36 0.61 -17.40
C LEU A 291 -0.98 -0.48 -18.37
N GLU A 292 0.30 -0.82 -18.46
CA GLU A 292 0.81 -1.92 -19.27
C GLU A 292 2.04 -2.54 -18.58
N HIS A 293 1.97 -3.82 -18.23
CA HIS A 293 3.03 -4.66 -17.67
C HIS A 293 3.83 -4.01 -16.51
N MET A 294 3.16 -3.26 -15.62
CA MET A 294 3.84 -2.52 -14.55
C MET A 294 4.05 -3.29 -13.26
N ALA A 295 3.27 -4.34 -13.00
CA ALA A 295 3.50 -5.16 -11.81
C ALA A 295 4.94 -5.69 -11.82
N THR A 296 5.65 -5.48 -10.72
CA THR A 296 7.09 -5.76 -10.62
C THR A 296 7.39 -6.43 -9.30
N LEU A 297 7.96 -7.62 -9.34
CA LEU A 297 8.34 -8.35 -8.14
C LEU A 297 9.59 -7.72 -7.47
N LEU A 298 9.63 -7.77 -6.15
CA LEU A 298 10.80 -7.42 -5.34
C LEU A 298 12.00 -8.33 -5.62
N SER A 299 11.73 -9.58 -6.00
CA SER A 299 12.70 -10.59 -6.40
C SER A 299 12.30 -11.21 -7.71
N ILE A 300 13.26 -11.52 -8.58
CA ILE A 300 13.05 -12.26 -9.84
C ILE A 300 12.39 -13.62 -9.55
N TYR A 301 12.71 -14.20 -8.41
CA TYR A 301 12.22 -15.51 -7.96
C TYR A 301 11.01 -15.42 -7.03
N GLY A 302 10.50 -14.21 -6.78
CA GLY A 302 9.33 -13.98 -5.93
C GLY A 302 8.03 -14.43 -6.58
N GLU A 303 7.02 -14.62 -5.74
CA GLU A 303 5.66 -14.97 -6.15
C GLU A 303 4.64 -14.17 -5.33
N GLY A 304 3.44 -14.01 -5.89
CA GLY A 304 2.31 -13.37 -5.21
C GLY A 304 2.36 -11.86 -5.12
N THR A 305 1.20 -11.27 -4.85
CA THR A 305 1.00 -9.81 -4.82
C THR A 305 1.66 -9.12 -3.63
N GLY A 306 1.97 -9.85 -2.55
CA GLY A 306 2.71 -9.34 -1.40
C GLY A 306 4.17 -9.00 -1.68
N ASN A 307 4.71 -9.51 -2.79
CA ASN A 307 6.11 -9.37 -3.20
C ASN A 307 6.32 -8.31 -4.28
N LEU A 308 5.38 -7.38 -4.47
CA LEU A 308 5.52 -6.31 -5.44
C LEU A 308 6.33 -5.13 -4.88
N ILE A 309 7.23 -4.60 -5.74
CA ILE A 309 8.00 -3.38 -5.44
C ILE A 309 7.13 -2.13 -5.52
N ASN A 310 6.05 -2.18 -6.31
CA ASN A 310 5.17 -1.08 -6.59
C ASN A 310 3.72 -1.40 -6.18
N TYR A 311 2.92 -0.37 -6.04
CA TYR A 311 1.51 -0.47 -5.69
C TYR A 311 0.66 0.10 -6.82
N ILE A 312 -0.26 -0.72 -7.32
CA ILE A 312 -1.19 -0.35 -8.39
C ILE A 312 -2.60 -0.45 -7.83
N PRO A 313 -3.16 0.64 -7.27
CA PRO A 313 -4.49 0.61 -6.67
C PRO A 313 -5.58 0.46 -7.73
N ALA A 314 -6.66 -0.23 -7.37
CA ALA A 314 -7.90 -0.16 -8.12
C ALA A 314 -8.49 1.26 -7.98
N LEU A 315 -8.61 1.99 -9.10
CA LEU A 315 -9.26 3.30 -9.14
C LEU A 315 -10.76 3.09 -9.36
N THR A 316 -11.43 2.54 -8.36
CA THR A 316 -12.87 2.32 -8.30
C THR A 316 -13.34 2.73 -6.92
N ARG A 317 -14.64 2.88 -6.76
CA ARG A 317 -15.20 3.19 -5.46
C ARG A 317 -14.80 2.12 -4.43
N GLN A 318 -14.35 2.58 -3.26
CA GLN A 318 -14.19 1.72 -2.09
C GLN A 318 -15.47 1.75 -1.25
N TYR A 319 -16.05 0.60 -1.02
CA TYR A 319 -17.29 0.46 -0.27
C TYR A 319 -17.03 0.38 1.23
N THR A 320 -17.85 1.09 2.01
CA THR A 320 -17.78 1.06 3.48
C THR A 320 -18.33 -0.25 4.06
N TYR A 321 -19.27 -0.88 3.36
CA TYR A 321 -19.94 -2.08 3.85
C TYR A 321 -19.53 -3.31 3.04
N LEU A 322 -19.17 -4.40 3.76
CA LEU A 322 -18.71 -5.66 3.15
C LEU A 322 -19.71 -6.25 2.16
N LEU A 323 -21.01 -6.19 2.46
CA LEU A 323 -22.08 -6.72 1.60
C LEU A 323 -22.14 -6.05 0.21
N THR A 324 -21.67 -4.83 0.10
CA THR A 324 -21.61 -4.09 -1.18
C THR A 324 -20.27 -4.24 -1.89
N ASN A 325 -19.32 -4.98 -1.31
CA ASN A 325 -17.98 -5.18 -1.83
C ASN A 325 -17.60 -6.67 -1.88
N LEU A 326 -18.54 -7.53 -2.27
CA LEU A 326 -18.29 -8.97 -2.35
C LEU A 326 -17.29 -9.34 -3.45
N ASN A 327 -17.26 -8.57 -4.54
CA ASN A 327 -16.37 -8.78 -5.68
C ASN A 327 -15.67 -7.46 -6.02
N PRO A 328 -14.67 -7.02 -5.23
CA PRO A 328 -13.92 -5.79 -5.53
C PRO A 328 -13.17 -5.93 -6.85
N TYR A 329 -13.14 -4.84 -7.61
CA TYR A 329 -12.36 -4.81 -8.84
C TYR A 329 -10.88 -5.07 -8.57
N GLN A 330 -10.32 -6.00 -9.32
CA GLN A 330 -8.90 -6.30 -9.31
C GLN A 330 -8.24 -5.74 -10.57
N VAL A 331 -7.15 -5.02 -10.37
CA VAL A 331 -6.37 -4.44 -11.47
C VAL A 331 -5.81 -5.55 -12.35
N ASN A 332 -5.95 -5.38 -13.66
CA ASN A 332 -5.27 -6.28 -14.60
C ASN A 332 -3.80 -5.86 -14.75
N PRO A 333 -2.84 -6.64 -14.20
CA PRO A 333 -1.43 -6.29 -14.22
C PRO A 333 -0.80 -6.30 -15.61
N ASP A 334 -1.39 -7.02 -16.57
CA ASP A 334 -0.90 -7.12 -17.95
C ASP A 334 -1.25 -5.89 -18.78
N GLY A 335 -2.39 -5.28 -18.48
CA GLY A 335 -2.73 -4.03 -19.14
C GLY A 335 -4.21 -3.67 -19.06
N GLU A 336 -4.46 -2.42 -18.70
CA GLU A 336 -5.80 -1.86 -18.65
C GLU A 336 -5.81 -0.37 -18.97
N LEU A 337 -6.95 0.07 -19.45
CA LEU A 337 -7.26 1.46 -19.72
C LEU A 337 -8.62 1.80 -19.11
N GLY A 338 -8.68 2.85 -18.32
CA GLY A 338 -9.95 3.26 -17.75
C GLY A 338 -9.83 4.43 -16.79
N GLY A 339 -10.88 4.62 -16.01
CA GLY A 339 -10.91 5.69 -15.03
C GLY A 339 -12.21 5.72 -14.25
N GLN A 340 -12.28 6.69 -13.36
CA GLN A 340 -13.48 6.98 -12.58
C GLN A 340 -13.75 8.47 -12.50
N VAL A 341 -15.01 8.80 -12.22
CA VAL A 341 -15.45 10.15 -11.89
C VAL A 341 -16.25 10.08 -10.60
N ASP A 342 -15.89 10.91 -9.63
CA ASP A 342 -16.57 11.11 -8.37
C ASP A 342 -17.15 12.51 -8.30
N VAL A 343 -18.43 12.62 -7.94
CA VAL A 343 -19.11 13.89 -7.74
C VAL A 343 -19.73 13.92 -6.37
N TYR A 344 -19.38 14.92 -5.57
CA TYR A 344 -19.93 15.16 -4.24
C TYR A 344 -20.66 16.50 -4.19
N TYR A 345 -21.82 16.51 -3.52
CA TYR A 345 -22.55 17.72 -3.25
C TYR A 345 -23.12 17.73 -1.84
N SER A 346 -22.79 18.75 -1.05
CA SER A 346 -23.25 18.91 0.33
C SER A 346 -24.13 20.14 0.48
N LEU A 347 -25.40 19.92 0.81
CA LEU A 347 -26.37 20.96 1.12
C LEU A 347 -26.52 21.08 2.62
N ARG A 348 -26.08 22.20 3.21
CA ARG A 348 -26.20 22.46 4.64
C ARG A 348 -27.27 23.50 4.92
N ASN A 349 -28.08 23.26 5.96
CA ASN A 349 -29.05 24.23 6.44
C ASN A 349 -28.32 25.41 7.10
N LYS A 350 -28.66 26.64 6.72
CA LYS A 350 -28.04 27.87 7.27
C LYS A 350 -28.35 28.06 8.76
N SER A 351 -29.58 27.71 9.18
CA SER A 351 -30.06 27.90 10.56
C SER A 351 -29.72 26.73 11.47
N ALA A 352 -29.45 25.54 10.93
CA ALA A 352 -29.15 24.35 11.70
C ALA A 352 -28.07 23.55 10.98
N ARG A 353 -26.78 23.95 11.22
CA ARG A 353 -25.61 23.36 10.53
C ARG A 353 -25.45 21.84 10.66
N TYR A 354 -26.07 21.24 11.66
CA TYR A 354 -26.13 19.79 11.82
C TYR A 354 -27.16 19.12 10.91
N LYS A 355 -28.05 19.86 10.23
CA LYS A 355 -28.99 19.34 9.23
C LYS A 355 -28.39 19.52 7.83
N TYR A 356 -28.09 18.42 7.18
CA TYR A 356 -27.49 18.43 5.85
C TYR A 356 -27.98 17.29 4.97
N TRP A 357 -27.79 17.43 3.68
CA TRP A 357 -27.80 16.38 2.71
C TRP A 357 -26.40 16.24 2.12
N ASN A 358 -25.87 15.03 2.02
CA ASN A 358 -24.71 14.70 1.22
C ASN A 358 -25.17 13.78 0.07
N LEU A 359 -24.84 14.20 -1.12
CA LEU A 359 -25.06 13.44 -2.34
C LEU A 359 -23.71 13.05 -2.90
N HIS A 360 -23.55 11.80 -3.29
CA HIS A 360 -22.36 11.30 -3.94
C HIS A 360 -22.76 10.44 -5.12
N ALA A 361 -22.10 10.62 -6.26
CA ALA A 361 -22.22 9.77 -7.43
C ALA A 361 -20.82 9.38 -7.91
N ASN A 362 -20.62 8.10 -8.17
CA ASN A 362 -19.39 7.55 -8.73
C ASN A 362 -19.71 6.76 -9.99
N PHE A 363 -18.89 6.90 -10.99
CA PHE A 363 -18.86 6.05 -12.18
C PHE A 363 -17.42 5.60 -12.43
N SER A 364 -17.21 4.31 -12.65
CA SER A 364 -15.91 3.75 -13.03
C SER A 364 -16.04 2.76 -14.19
N THR A 365 -15.04 2.71 -15.06
CA THR A 365 -14.98 1.73 -16.15
C THR A 365 -13.56 1.44 -16.57
N TYR A 366 -13.26 0.15 -16.85
CA TYR A 366 -11.95 -0.34 -17.27
C TYR A 366 -12.07 -1.35 -18.39
N TYR A 367 -11.11 -1.32 -19.29
CA TYR A 367 -11.00 -2.20 -20.44
C TYR A 367 -9.58 -2.77 -20.52
N THR A 368 -9.43 -3.97 -21.08
CA THR A 368 -8.11 -4.47 -21.49
C THR A 368 -7.50 -3.58 -22.56
N LEU A 369 -6.18 -3.55 -22.65
CA LEU A 369 -5.52 -2.99 -23.83
C LEU A 369 -5.73 -3.95 -25.02
N LYS A 370 -6.13 -3.39 -26.17
CA LYS A 370 -6.40 -4.19 -27.37
C LYS A 370 -5.16 -4.98 -27.84
N GLU A 371 -3.97 -4.40 -27.64
CA GLU A 371 -2.68 -4.97 -28.00
C GLU A 371 -2.39 -6.27 -27.23
N ASN A 372 -2.96 -6.41 -26.03
CA ASN A 372 -2.75 -7.56 -25.13
C ASN A 372 -3.86 -8.61 -25.26
N THR A 373 -4.70 -8.52 -26.29
CA THR A 373 -5.79 -9.47 -26.54
C THR A 373 -5.59 -10.22 -27.85
N GLN A 374 -5.92 -11.51 -27.88
CA GLN A 374 -5.77 -12.36 -29.06
C GLN A 374 -6.59 -11.86 -30.26
N ASN A 375 -7.71 -11.20 -30.04
CA ASN A 375 -8.61 -10.69 -31.07
C ASN A 375 -8.36 -9.23 -31.44
N ASN A 376 -7.33 -8.60 -30.89
CA ASN A 376 -6.98 -7.17 -31.04
C ASN A 376 -8.18 -6.23 -30.77
N LYS A 377 -9.02 -6.57 -29.76
CA LYS A 377 -10.16 -5.78 -29.31
C LYS A 377 -10.06 -5.54 -27.81
N ALA A 378 -10.39 -4.30 -27.36
CA ALA A 378 -10.52 -4.01 -25.96
C ALA A 378 -11.77 -4.70 -25.38
N ASN A 379 -11.59 -5.48 -24.34
CA ASN A 379 -12.67 -6.17 -23.62
C ASN A 379 -12.99 -5.40 -22.35
N LEU A 380 -14.27 -5.30 -22.00
CA LEU A 380 -14.70 -4.70 -20.75
C LEU A 380 -14.26 -5.56 -19.57
N LEU A 381 -13.48 -4.99 -18.66
CA LEU A 381 -13.06 -5.60 -17.39
C LEU A 381 -14.01 -5.23 -16.25
N TRP A 382 -14.39 -3.97 -16.18
CA TRP A 382 -15.19 -3.43 -15.11
C TRP A 382 -16.06 -2.26 -15.56
N ARG A 383 -17.28 -2.16 -15.00
CA ARG A 383 -18.11 -0.97 -15.06
C ARG A 383 -19.00 -0.93 -13.83
N ASP A 384 -19.01 0.21 -13.17
CA ASP A 384 -19.77 0.40 -11.95
C ASP A 384 -20.36 1.80 -11.86
N ILE A 385 -21.58 1.90 -11.34
CA ILE A 385 -22.30 3.15 -11.10
C ILE A 385 -22.83 3.11 -9.68
N ASN A 386 -22.44 4.09 -8.88
CA ASN A 386 -22.86 4.18 -7.50
C ASN A 386 -23.48 5.54 -7.20
N VAL A 387 -24.55 5.55 -6.43
CA VAL A 387 -25.20 6.76 -5.94
C VAL A 387 -25.47 6.63 -4.45
N ASP A 388 -24.99 7.58 -3.66
CA ASP A 388 -25.25 7.68 -2.23
C ASP A 388 -26.04 8.92 -1.90
N VAL A 389 -27.01 8.77 -1.05
CA VAL A 389 -27.77 9.87 -0.46
C VAL A 389 -27.74 9.74 1.05
N GLU A 390 -27.11 10.68 1.71
CA GLU A 390 -27.09 10.75 3.18
C GLU A 390 -27.86 11.98 3.65
N ARG A 391 -28.74 11.80 4.63
CA ARG A 391 -29.47 12.90 5.27
C ARG A 391 -29.31 12.86 6.78
N GLN A 392 -28.84 13.95 7.34
CA GLN A 392 -28.86 14.22 8.78
C GLN A 392 -30.13 15.00 9.12
N TRP A 393 -31.04 14.36 9.89
CA TRP A 393 -32.34 14.93 10.26
C TRP A 393 -32.25 15.78 11.53
N ASN A 394 -31.52 15.30 12.52
CA ASN A 394 -31.27 15.94 13.79
C ASN A 394 -29.91 15.49 14.34
N ARG A 395 -29.55 15.85 15.59
CA ARG A 395 -28.24 15.52 16.18
C ARG A 395 -28.02 14.01 16.36
N SER A 396 -29.11 13.22 16.46
CA SER A 396 -29.06 11.80 16.79
C SER A 396 -29.49 10.88 15.63
N LEU A 397 -30.18 11.41 14.61
CA LEU A 397 -30.71 10.60 13.51
C LEU A 397 -30.09 10.99 12.17
N LYS A 398 -29.49 9.99 11.54
CA LYS A 398 -28.95 10.05 10.18
C LYS A 398 -29.49 8.85 9.37
N THR A 399 -29.86 9.08 8.12
CA THR A 399 -30.23 8.01 7.18
C THR A 399 -29.31 8.05 5.99
N SER A 400 -28.94 6.86 5.46
CA SER A 400 -28.13 6.71 4.27
C SER A 400 -28.81 5.71 3.34
N LEU A 401 -28.88 6.05 2.06
CA LEU A 401 -29.30 5.19 0.98
C LEU A 401 -28.12 5.02 0.03
N LEU A 402 -27.79 3.76 -0.26
CA LEU A 402 -26.74 3.37 -1.19
C LEU A 402 -27.37 2.57 -2.33
N LEU A 403 -27.10 2.97 -3.57
CA LEU A 403 -27.49 2.27 -4.79
C LEU A 403 -26.21 1.97 -5.59
N SER A 404 -26.03 0.73 -5.97
CA SER A 404 -24.90 0.25 -6.79
C SER A 404 -25.39 -0.76 -7.81
#